data_5dd1dbc0b966fc248237a19e5574aae0
#
_entry.id   5dd1dbc0b966fc248237a19e5574aae0
#
_cell.length_a   1.000
_cell.length_b   1.000
_cell.length_c   1.000
_cell.angle_alpha   90.00
_cell.angle_beta   90.00
_cell.angle_gamma   90.00
#
_symmetry.space_group_name_H-M   'P 1'
#
loop_
_entity.id
_entity.type
_entity.pdbx_description
1 polymer ?
#
loop_
_entity_poly.entity_id
_entity_poly.type
_entity_poly.pdbx_seq_one_letter_code
_entity_poly.pdbx_strand_id
1 'polypeptide(L)'
;MGKVGASLQLPYPAETVYRVATRIEDLPKWLPEVVGAELLDSTLAVGSRVRLQMGAAASGAVVTGTVKQLRPPSIVAIGGSAGPLSIDVRTRLDANGQAATRVVLEIEIHAPPLLGFIGREAERRINAELFGALERFKALVADEPA
;
A
#
# COMPACT_ATOMS: atom_id res chain seq x y z
N MET A 1 18.84 -1.26 0.16
CA MET A 1 17.63 -0.43 0.27
C MET A 1 17.05 -0.24 -1.11
N GLY A 2 15.81 -0.67 -1.29
CA GLY A 2 15.16 -0.59 -2.58
C GLY A 2 13.83 0.14 -2.51
N LYS A 3 13.55 0.87 -3.56
CA LYS A 3 12.30 1.58 -3.70
C LYS A 3 11.72 1.28 -5.07
N VAL A 4 10.47 0.85 -5.10
CA VAL A 4 9.74 0.59 -6.35
C VAL A 4 8.50 1.46 -6.36
N GLY A 5 8.03 1.79 -7.54
CA GLY A 5 6.86 2.64 -7.66
C GLY A 5 6.19 2.50 -9.01
N ALA A 6 4.92 2.84 -9.03
CA ALA A 6 4.13 2.89 -10.25
C ALA A 6 3.04 3.92 -10.07
N SER A 7 2.46 4.37 -11.17
CA SER A 7 1.36 5.32 -11.13
C SER A 7 0.34 5.01 -12.18
N LEU A 8 -0.89 5.44 -11.93
CA LEU A 8 -2.00 5.25 -12.85
C LEU A 8 -2.97 6.42 -12.70
N GLN A 9 -3.45 6.93 -13.83
CA GLN A 9 -4.46 7.97 -13.85
C GLN A 9 -5.84 7.33 -13.74
N LEU A 10 -6.66 7.82 -12.81
CA LEU A 10 -8.02 7.33 -12.60
C LEU A 10 -9.02 8.45 -12.88
N PRO A 11 -10.14 8.15 -13.57
CA PRO A 11 -11.17 9.14 -13.87
C PRO A 11 -12.16 9.31 -12.70
N TYR A 12 -11.63 9.53 -11.48
CA TYR A 12 -12.44 9.68 -10.27
C TYR A 12 -11.85 10.78 -9.39
N PRO A 13 -12.71 11.47 -8.60
CA PRO A 13 -12.25 12.52 -7.69
C PRO A 13 -11.32 11.96 -6.59
N ALA A 14 -10.41 12.79 -6.11
CA ALA A 14 -9.46 12.38 -5.10
C ALA A 14 -10.13 11.88 -3.83
N GLU A 15 -11.22 12.48 -3.40
CA GLU A 15 -11.96 12.05 -2.20
C GLU A 15 -12.47 10.62 -2.33
N THR A 16 -12.99 10.28 -3.51
CA THR A 16 -13.49 8.91 -3.77
C THR A 16 -12.33 7.92 -3.74
N VAL A 17 -11.23 8.26 -4.39
CA VAL A 17 -10.04 7.41 -4.42
C VAL A 17 -9.47 7.24 -3.02
N TYR A 18 -9.44 8.32 -2.24
CA TYR A 18 -8.90 8.28 -0.88
C TYR A 18 -9.72 7.36 0.03
N ARG A 19 -11.04 7.38 -0.10
CA ARG A 19 -11.91 6.48 0.69
C ARG A 19 -11.53 5.03 0.48
N VAL A 20 -11.27 4.65 -0.77
CA VAL A 20 -10.89 3.27 -1.09
C VAL A 20 -9.47 2.97 -0.59
N ALA A 21 -8.54 3.90 -0.76
CA ALA A 21 -7.15 3.72 -0.37
C ALA A 21 -6.97 3.55 1.14
N THR A 22 -7.89 4.08 1.93
CA THR A 22 -7.79 4.04 3.40
C THR A 22 -8.61 2.93 4.04
N ARG A 23 -9.26 2.07 3.27
CA ARG A 23 -9.94 0.90 3.80
C ARG A 23 -8.93 -0.20 4.06
N ILE A 24 -8.49 -0.29 5.31
CA ILE A 24 -7.42 -1.23 5.68
C ILE A 24 -7.81 -2.67 5.35
N GLU A 25 -9.04 -3.07 5.64
CA GLU A 25 -9.51 -4.43 5.40
C GLU A 25 -9.57 -4.81 3.93
N ASP A 26 -9.55 -3.82 3.03
CA ASP A 26 -9.58 -4.04 1.59
C ASP A 26 -8.18 -4.07 0.96
N LEU A 27 -7.12 -3.84 1.73
CA LEU A 27 -5.76 -3.89 1.20
C LEU A 27 -5.43 -5.21 0.48
N PRO A 28 -5.90 -6.38 0.97
CA PRO A 28 -5.64 -7.64 0.26
C PRO A 28 -6.25 -7.69 -1.14
N LYS A 29 -7.23 -6.86 -1.42
CA LYS A 29 -7.89 -6.87 -2.72
C LYS A 29 -7.04 -6.25 -3.81
N TRP A 30 -6.04 -5.44 -3.45
CA TRP A 30 -5.26 -4.76 -4.47
C TRP A 30 -3.75 -4.71 -4.20
N LEU A 31 -3.28 -4.64 -2.96
CA LEU A 31 -1.83 -4.58 -2.69
C LEU A 31 -1.14 -5.91 -2.98
N PRO A 32 0.08 -5.88 -3.56
CA PRO A 32 0.84 -7.10 -3.79
C PRO A 32 1.20 -7.79 -2.48
N GLU A 33 1.14 -9.11 -2.46
CA GLU A 33 1.62 -9.95 -1.36
C GLU A 33 0.91 -9.76 -0.03
N VAL A 34 -0.22 -9.06 0.01
CA VAL A 34 -1.05 -8.92 1.21
C VAL A 34 -2.28 -9.78 1.03
N VAL A 35 -2.47 -10.78 1.90
CA VAL A 35 -3.62 -11.69 1.82
C VAL A 35 -4.63 -11.46 2.94
N GLY A 36 -4.29 -10.68 3.95
CA GLY A 36 -5.21 -10.26 5.01
C GLY A 36 -4.76 -8.95 5.62
N ALA A 37 -5.68 -8.14 6.08
CA ALA A 37 -5.36 -6.87 6.71
C ALA A 37 -6.42 -6.51 7.75
N GLU A 38 -5.99 -5.97 8.87
CA GLU A 38 -6.86 -5.62 9.97
C GLU A 38 -6.37 -4.34 10.66
N LEU A 39 -7.28 -3.40 10.88
CA LEU A 39 -7.00 -2.23 11.70
C LEU A 39 -7.17 -2.65 13.17
N LEU A 40 -6.12 -2.51 13.97
CA LEU A 40 -6.13 -2.95 15.36
C LEU A 40 -6.71 -1.92 16.32
N ASP A 41 -6.75 -0.65 15.91
CA ASP A 41 -7.31 0.42 16.73
C ASP A 41 -8.72 0.78 16.24
N SER A 42 -9.48 1.46 17.06
CA SER A 42 -10.88 1.75 16.75
C SER A 42 -11.07 2.79 15.66
N THR A 43 -10.07 3.65 15.44
CA THR A 43 -10.11 4.69 14.43
C THR A 43 -8.83 4.70 13.63
N LEU A 44 -8.93 5.11 12.37
CA LEU A 44 -7.77 5.28 11.50
C LEU A 44 -7.19 6.67 11.72
N ALA A 45 -5.95 6.72 12.21
CA ALA A 45 -5.24 7.96 12.48
C ALA A 45 -3.74 7.68 12.40
N VAL A 46 -2.93 8.73 12.35
CA VAL A 46 -1.48 8.56 12.45
C VAL A 46 -1.17 7.88 13.78
N GLY A 47 -0.36 6.82 13.73
CA GLY A 47 -0.05 6.00 14.89
C GLY A 47 -0.96 4.79 15.07
N SER A 48 -2.07 4.70 14.34
CA SER A 48 -2.93 3.52 14.39
C SER A 48 -2.16 2.28 13.96
N ARG A 49 -2.40 1.17 14.63
CA ARG A 49 -1.72 -0.10 14.34
C ARG A 49 -2.54 -0.91 13.36
N VAL A 50 -1.83 -1.58 12.46
CA VAL A 50 -2.43 -2.47 11.48
C VAL A 50 -1.70 -3.80 11.52
N ARG A 51 -2.42 -4.87 11.24
CA ARG A 51 -1.83 -6.20 11.10
C ARG A 51 -2.04 -6.66 9.67
N LEU A 52 -0.95 -7.06 9.03
CA LEU A 52 -0.98 -7.54 7.65
C LEU A 52 -0.54 -8.99 7.63
N GLN A 53 -1.35 -9.85 7.03
CA GLN A 53 -0.98 -11.22 6.73
C GLN A 53 -0.38 -11.23 5.34
N MET A 54 0.87 -11.65 5.25
CA MET A 54 1.58 -11.69 3.98
C MET A 54 1.40 -13.04 3.29
N GLY A 55 1.60 -13.05 1.98
CA GLY A 55 1.49 -14.25 1.17
C GLY A 55 2.75 -15.10 1.18
N ALA A 56 2.78 -16.09 0.28
CA ALA A 56 3.84 -17.10 0.23
C ALA A 56 5.22 -16.50 -0.02
N ALA A 57 5.33 -15.40 -0.74
CA ALA A 57 6.63 -14.76 -1.02
C ALA A 57 7.31 -14.27 0.27
N ALA A 58 6.55 -13.96 1.30
CA ALA A 58 7.07 -13.59 2.62
C ALA A 58 6.87 -14.71 3.63
N SER A 59 6.78 -15.96 3.17
CA SER A 59 6.61 -17.16 4.01
C SER A 59 5.42 -17.08 4.95
N GLY A 60 4.36 -16.40 4.54
CA GLY A 60 3.16 -16.23 5.35
C GLY A 60 3.36 -15.37 6.58
N ALA A 61 4.34 -14.50 6.60
CA ALA A 61 4.65 -13.68 7.77
C ALA A 61 3.50 -12.76 8.15
N VAL A 62 3.38 -12.50 9.45
CA VAL A 62 2.45 -11.50 9.97
C VAL A 62 3.26 -10.25 10.28
N VAL A 63 2.86 -9.13 9.69
CA VAL A 63 3.53 -7.85 9.87
C VAL A 63 2.62 -6.96 10.71
N THR A 64 3.14 -6.39 11.79
CA THR A 64 2.45 -5.35 12.52
C THR A 64 3.07 -4.03 12.14
N GLY A 65 2.25 -3.14 11.60
CA GLY A 65 2.71 -1.83 11.17
C GLY A 65 1.91 -0.71 11.81
N THR A 66 2.29 0.49 11.46
CA THR A 66 1.59 1.70 11.92
C THR A 66 1.30 2.61 10.74
N VAL A 67 0.24 3.37 10.86
CA VAL A 67 -0.06 4.44 9.91
C VAL A 67 0.88 5.59 10.20
N LYS A 68 1.73 5.93 9.24
CA LYS A 68 2.76 6.95 9.41
C LYS A 68 2.35 8.31 8.86
N GLN A 69 1.54 8.32 7.83
CA GLN A 69 1.00 9.56 7.26
C GLN A 69 -0.46 9.35 6.91
N LEU A 70 -1.26 10.36 7.16
CA LEU A 70 -2.68 10.33 6.81
C LEU A 70 -3.10 11.77 6.56
N ARG A 71 -3.16 12.17 5.30
CA ARG A 71 -3.51 13.53 4.89
C ARG A 71 -4.62 13.48 3.86
N PRO A 72 -5.88 13.50 4.27
CA PRO A 72 -6.98 13.50 3.31
C PRO A 72 -6.93 14.73 2.39
N PRO A 73 -7.20 14.58 1.12
CA PRO A 73 -7.38 13.32 0.37
C PRO A 73 -6.11 12.91 -0.40
N SER A 74 -4.93 13.23 0.10
CA SER A 74 -3.69 13.18 -0.69
C SER A 74 -2.75 12.03 -0.37
N ILE A 75 -2.61 11.63 0.89
CA ILE A 75 -1.56 10.68 1.27
C ILE A 75 -2.07 9.73 2.34
N VAL A 76 -1.74 8.45 2.18
CA VAL A 76 -1.77 7.46 3.25
C VAL A 76 -0.48 6.66 3.17
N ALA A 77 0.21 6.52 4.30
CA ALA A 77 1.45 5.76 4.37
C ALA A 77 1.42 4.84 5.59
N ILE A 78 1.82 3.60 5.38
CA ILE A 78 1.86 2.56 6.40
C ILE A 78 3.25 1.94 6.36
N GLY A 79 3.86 1.78 7.52
CA GLY A 79 5.15 1.12 7.61
C GLY A 79 5.13 0.03 8.66
N GLY A 80 5.87 -1.06 8.41
CA GLY A 80 5.94 -2.17 9.33
C GLY A 80 7.17 -3.01 9.11
N SER A 81 7.37 -3.99 10.00
CA SER A 81 8.52 -4.86 9.96
C SER A 81 8.09 -6.32 10.01
N ALA A 82 8.82 -7.16 9.29
CA ALA A 82 8.69 -8.61 9.31
C ALA A 82 10.10 -9.16 9.52
N GLY A 83 10.43 -9.49 10.78
CA GLY A 83 11.79 -9.88 11.12
C GLY A 83 12.79 -8.78 10.80
N PRO A 84 13.88 -9.09 10.06
CA PRO A 84 14.89 -8.10 9.73
C PRO A 84 14.51 -7.16 8.59
N LEU A 85 13.40 -7.44 7.90
CA LEU A 85 12.94 -6.60 6.80
C LEU A 85 11.95 -5.57 7.32
N SER A 86 12.04 -4.34 6.83
CA SER A 86 11.00 -3.35 7.03
C SER A 86 10.48 -2.87 5.69
N ILE A 87 9.19 -2.53 5.65
CA ILE A 87 8.50 -2.16 4.43
C ILE A 87 7.68 -0.92 4.72
N ASP A 88 7.79 0.07 3.85
CA ASP A 88 6.96 1.27 3.88
C ASP A 88 6.16 1.33 2.58
N VAL A 89 4.85 1.50 2.71
CA VAL A 89 3.94 1.63 1.58
C VAL A 89 3.32 3.01 1.63
N ARG A 90 3.49 3.78 0.58
CA ARG A 90 2.94 5.13 0.50
C ARG A 90 2.06 5.23 -0.75
N THR A 91 0.83 5.62 -0.53
CA THR A 91 -0.12 5.89 -1.60
C THR A 91 -0.36 7.40 -1.64
N ARG A 92 0.07 8.03 -2.72
CA ARG A 92 -0.12 9.47 -2.92
C ARG A 92 -1.15 9.68 -4.03
N LEU A 93 -2.04 10.61 -3.79
CA LEU A 93 -3.12 10.93 -4.70
C LEU A 93 -2.94 12.38 -5.16
N ASP A 94 -2.59 12.55 -6.41
CA ASP A 94 -2.40 13.87 -7.00
C ASP A 94 -3.66 14.20 -7.81
N ALA A 95 -4.46 15.14 -7.30
CA ALA A 95 -5.68 15.56 -8.00
C ALA A 95 -5.30 16.22 -9.32
N ASN A 96 -5.99 15.80 -10.39
CA ASN A 96 -5.83 16.38 -11.71
C ASN A 96 -7.18 16.97 -12.12
N GLY A 97 -7.48 18.13 -11.55
CA GLY A 97 -8.81 18.70 -11.64
C GLY A 97 -9.75 18.09 -10.61
N GLN A 98 -11.05 18.26 -10.81
CA GLN A 98 -12.05 17.80 -9.85
C GLN A 98 -12.54 16.37 -10.12
N ALA A 99 -12.25 15.84 -11.31
CA ALA A 99 -12.82 14.57 -11.76
C ALA A 99 -11.79 13.49 -12.02
N ALA A 100 -10.50 13.77 -11.81
CA ALA A 100 -9.46 12.80 -12.09
C ALA A 100 -8.38 12.86 -11.03
N THR A 101 -7.72 11.73 -10.81
CA THR A 101 -6.67 11.60 -9.80
C THR A 101 -5.55 10.71 -10.33
N ARG A 102 -4.32 11.13 -10.13
CA ARG A 102 -3.18 10.27 -10.40
C ARG A 102 -2.80 9.58 -9.09
N VAL A 103 -2.86 8.26 -9.09
CA VAL A 103 -2.44 7.46 -7.95
C VAL A 103 -0.99 7.08 -8.13
N VAL A 104 -0.17 7.40 -7.14
CA VAL A 104 1.25 7.02 -7.14
C VAL A 104 1.47 6.09 -5.96
N LEU A 105 1.80 4.84 -6.26
CA LEU A 105 2.09 3.83 -5.24
C LEU A 105 3.61 3.67 -5.15
N GLU A 106 4.15 3.89 -3.96
CA GLU A 106 5.58 3.76 -3.70
C GLU A 106 5.77 2.76 -2.57
N ILE A 107 6.66 1.79 -2.78
CA ILE A 107 6.98 0.78 -1.77
C ILE A 107 8.48 0.79 -1.58
N GLU A 108 8.90 0.96 -0.32
CA GLU A 108 10.30 0.99 0.05
C GLU A 108 10.61 -0.18 0.97
N ILE A 109 11.64 -0.96 0.62
CA ILE A 109 12.02 -2.15 1.33
C ILE A 109 13.43 -1.93 1.89
N HIS A 110 13.56 -2.15 3.20
CA HIS A 110 14.84 -2.03 3.89
C HIS A 110 15.27 -3.38 4.43
N ALA A 111 16.48 -3.80 4.08
CA ALA A 111 17.06 -5.05 4.56
C ALA A 111 18.46 -4.75 5.11
N PRO A 112 18.91 -5.48 6.17
CA PRO A 112 20.30 -5.36 6.60
C PRO A 112 21.26 -5.72 5.47
N PRO A 113 22.48 -5.18 5.46
CA PRO A 113 23.44 -5.47 4.37
C PRO A 113 23.67 -6.95 4.10
N LEU A 114 23.69 -7.78 5.14
CA LEU A 114 23.88 -9.23 4.99
C LEU A 114 22.71 -9.93 4.33
N LEU A 115 21.52 -9.28 4.33
CA LEU A 115 20.30 -9.83 3.76
C LEU A 115 19.85 -9.05 2.52
N GLY A 116 20.77 -8.32 1.91
CA GLY A 116 20.46 -7.51 0.74
C GLY A 116 19.87 -8.29 -0.42
N PHE A 117 20.28 -9.56 -0.58
CA PHE A 117 19.74 -10.40 -1.65
C PHE A 117 18.25 -10.72 -1.43
N ILE A 118 17.84 -10.88 -0.16
CA ILE A 118 16.42 -11.10 0.18
C ILE A 118 15.61 -9.86 -0.14
N GLY A 119 16.14 -8.69 0.21
CA GLY A 119 15.50 -7.42 -0.11
C GLY A 119 15.34 -7.20 -1.61
N ARG A 120 16.36 -7.51 -2.39
CA ARG A 120 16.31 -7.39 -3.85
C ARG A 120 15.30 -8.34 -4.47
N GLU A 121 15.20 -9.56 -3.95
CA GLU A 121 14.23 -10.53 -4.45
C GLU A 121 12.79 -10.06 -4.16
N ALA A 122 12.54 -9.57 -2.94
CA ALA A 122 11.24 -9.04 -2.57
C ALA A 122 10.88 -7.84 -3.44
N GLU A 123 11.83 -6.94 -3.66
CA GLU A 123 11.66 -5.76 -4.49
C GLU A 123 11.31 -6.14 -5.92
N ARG A 124 11.99 -7.12 -6.50
CA ARG A 124 11.72 -7.58 -7.84
C ARG A 124 10.32 -8.16 -7.98
N ARG A 125 9.88 -8.97 -7.02
CA ARG A 125 8.55 -9.56 -7.03
C ARG A 125 7.46 -8.50 -6.91
N ILE A 126 7.63 -7.58 -5.99
CA ILE A 126 6.66 -6.50 -5.78
C ILE A 126 6.60 -5.62 -7.02
N ASN A 127 7.75 -5.26 -7.58
CA ASN A 127 7.78 -4.41 -8.77
C ASN A 127 7.05 -5.05 -9.94
N ALA A 128 7.15 -6.37 -10.09
CA ALA A 128 6.47 -7.08 -11.17
C ALA A 128 4.93 -7.02 -11.02
N GLU A 129 4.42 -6.81 -9.81
CA GLU A 129 2.99 -6.82 -9.55
C GLU A 129 2.38 -5.43 -9.38
N LEU A 130 3.19 -4.37 -9.39
CA LEU A 130 2.67 -3.03 -9.07
C LEU A 130 1.63 -2.52 -10.06
N PHE A 131 1.83 -2.74 -11.35
CA PHE A 131 0.88 -2.26 -12.32
C PHE A 131 -0.46 -2.99 -12.19
N GLY A 132 -0.40 -4.32 -12.00
CA GLY A 132 -1.60 -5.11 -11.74
C GLY A 132 -2.31 -4.69 -10.47
N ALA A 133 -1.55 -4.30 -9.43
CA ALA A 133 -2.11 -3.79 -8.19
C ALA A 133 -2.92 -2.52 -8.45
N LEU A 134 -2.37 -1.59 -9.22
CA LEU A 134 -3.07 -0.35 -9.55
C LEU A 134 -4.30 -0.60 -10.40
N GLU A 135 -4.26 -1.57 -11.30
CA GLU A 135 -5.43 -1.96 -12.08
C GLU A 135 -6.54 -2.53 -11.18
N ARG A 136 -6.17 -3.36 -10.20
CA ARG A 136 -7.13 -3.87 -9.21
C ARG A 136 -7.70 -2.74 -8.36
N PHE A 137 -6.85 -1.79 -7.96
CA PHE A 137 -7.28 -0.62 -7.21
C PHE A 137 -8.29 0.21 -8.01
N LYS A 138 -8.01 0.43 -9.28
CA LYS A 138 -8.93 1.15 -10.16
C LYS A 138 -10.29 0.47 -10.22
N ALA A 139 -10.32 -0.87 -10.29
CA ALA A 139 -11.57 -1.62 -10.29
C ALA A 139 -12.34 -1.43 -8.98
N LEU A 140 -11.65 -1.39 -7.84
CA LEU A 140 -12.29 -1.14 -6.55
C LEU A 140 -12.89 0.26 -6.49
N VAL A 141 -12.17 1.26 -7.01
CA VAL A 141 -12.67 2.63 -7.04
C VAL A 141 -13.90 2.74 -7.94
N ALA A 142 -13.90 2.00 -9.06
CA ALA A 142 -15.04 1.99 -9.98
C ALA A 142 -16.33 1.48 -9.31
N ASP A 143 -16.20 0.59 -8.33
CA ASP A 143 -17.35 0.03 -7.62
C ASP A 143 -17.79 0.91 -6.44
N GLU A 144 -17.09 1.98 -6.17
CA GLU A 144 -17.39 2.86 -5.05
C GLU A 144 -18.60 3.76 -5.40
N PRO A 145 -19.60 3.88 -4.51
CA PRO A 145 -20.70 4.81 -4.73
C PRO A 145 -20.21 6.25 -4.81
N ALA A 146 -20.85 7.01 -5.67
CA ALA A 146 -20.51 8.43 -5.86
C ALA A 146 -20.82 9.28 -4.62
#